data_15d20092b677ebc38e9ce0851208b242
#
_entry.id   15d20092b677ebc38e9ce0851208b242
#
_cell.length_a   1.000
_cell.length_b   1.000
_cell.length_c   1.000
_cell.angle_alpha   90.00
_cell.angle_beta   90.00
_cell.angle_gamma   90.00
#
_symmetry.space_group_name_H-M   'P 1'
#
loop_
_entity.id
_entity.type
_entity.pdbx_description
1 polymer ?
#
loop_
_entity_poly.entity_id
_entity_poly.type
_entity_poly.pdbx_seq_one_letter_code
_entity_poly.pdbx_strand_id
1 'polypeptide(L)'
;MVKSAVILAGGEGKRMKSDKPKALSIVLEKPMLRWVLDSVVSAGIDNICVLTGFGKSCIEEYLAEFTNETGISVSTAFQAERRGTGHAVMMCRDFLCKNSGDAVVLNGDAPFMDSRTIEGAFRLHKENNSSATVISAKVDNPFGYGRIIRSDSGGVSEIVEEKDTNDEQKKVNEVNSGCYWFNTEDLLGVLDKLTDNNAGGEYYLTDTLGILLNEGKTVCAYAAESPYTVLGANDPAQLSALNRIAAELIEK
;
A
#
# COMPACT_ATOMS: atom_id res chain seq x y z
N MET A 1 -20.97 6.15 3.63
CA MET A 1 -19.95 6.33 2.58
C MET A 1 -19.33 4.99 2.28
N VAL A 2 -19.11 4.67 0.99
CA VAL A 2 -18.50 3.41 0.59
C VAL A 2 -17.01 3.48 0.91
N LYS A 3 -16.48 2.47 1.61
CA LYS A 3 -15.06 2.22 1.77
C LYS A 3 -14.69 1.04 0.88
N SER A 4 -13.58 1.14 0.18
CA SER A 4 -13.06 0.05 -0.63
C SER A 4 -11.55 -0.13 -0.40
N ALA A 5 -11.04 -1.31 -0.74
CA ALA A 5 -9.61 -1.61 -0.68
C ALA A 5 -9.11 -2.14 -2.03
N VAL A 6 -7.96 -1.62 -2.45
CA VAL A 6 -7.16 -2.16 -3.55
C VAL A 6 -5.88 -2.72 -2.95
N ILE A 7 -5.63 -4.02 -3.12
CA ILE A 7 -4.43 -4.67 -2.59
C ILE A 7 -3.52 -5.04 -3.77
N LEU A 8 -2.31 -4.49 -3.79
CA LEU A 8 -1.34 -4.71 -4.86
C LEU A 8 -0.56 -6.02 -4.63
N ALA A 9 -0.90 -7.06 -5.37
CA ALA A 9 -0.28 -8.40 -5.27
C ALA A 9 0.35 -8.88 -6.60
N GLY A 10 0.57 -7.97 -7.57
CA GLY A 10 1.07 -8.32 -8.91
C GLY A 10 2.59 -8.53 -9.02
N GLY A 11 3.35 -8.30 -7.95
CA GLY A 11 4.80 -8.35 -7.95
C GLY A 11 5.37 -9.77 -8.09
N GLU A 12 6.39 -9.96 -8.94
CA GLU A 12 7.06 -11.26 -9.14
C GLU A 12 7.93 -11.67 -7.96
N GLY A 13 8.56 -10.70 -7.29
CA GLY A 13 9.48 -11.02 -6.19
C GLY A 13 10.72 -11.83 -6.62
N LYS A 14 11.37 -11.48 -7.75
CA LYS A 14 12.54 -12.20 -8.30
C LYS A 14 13.60 -12.59 -7.25
N ARG A 15 13.82 -11.71 -6.26
CA ARG A 15 14.79 -11.91 -5.18
C ARG A 15 14.36 -12.96 -4.17
N MET A 16 13.06 -13.33 -4.13
CA MET A 16 12.53 -14.38 -3.26
C MET A 16 12.99 -15.78 -3.68
N LYS A 17 13.44 -15.95 -4.93
CA LYS A 17 13.87 -17.25 -5.49
C LYS A 17 12.79 -18.33 -5.34
N SER A 18 11.54 -17.97 -5.54
CA SER A 18 10.36 -18.81 -5.42
C SER A 18 9.53 -18.73 -6.69
N ASP A 19 8.93 -19.83 -7.10
CA ASP A 19 7.98 -19.90 -8.22
C ASP A 19 6.59 -19.36 -7.83
N LYS A 20 6.37 -19.11 -6.53
CA LYS A 20 5.11 -18.55 -6.02
C LYS A 20 5.15 -17.03 -5.98
N PRO A 21 3.99 -16.36 -6.17
CA PRO A 21 3.88 -14.91 -5.98
C PRO A 21 4.37 -14.49 -4.60
N LYS A 22 5.10 -13.37 -4.55
CA LYS A 22 5.67 -12.84 -3.30
C LYS A 22 4.62 -12.68 -2.19
N ALA A 23 3.44 -12.19 -2.53
CA ALA A 23 2.34 -11.99 -1.57
C ALA A 23 1.84 -13.30 -0.93
N LEU A 24 2.11 -14.46 -1.54
CA LEU A 24 1.80 -15.78 -0.98
C LEU A 24 2.95 -16.39 -0.15
N SER A 25 4.04 -15.65 0.09
CA SER A 25 5.09 -16.11 1.02
C SER A 25 4.55 -16.14 2.46
N ILE A 26 4.93 -17.20 3.18
CA ILE A 26 4.36 -17.49 4.51
C ILE A 26 5.09 -16.69 5.59
N VAL A 27 4.33 -15.96 6.38
CA VAL A 27 4.75 -15.37 7.65
C VAL A 27 4.00 -16.08 8.77
N LEU A 28 4.72 -16.83 9.62
CA LEU A 28 4.19 -17.85 10.52
C LEU A 28 3.37 -18.88 9.72
N GLU A 29 2.06 -18.97 9.95
CA GLU A 29 1.19 -19.96 9.33
C GLU A 29 0.35 -19.40 8.18
N LYS A 30 0.48 -18.09 7.88
CA LYS A 30 -0.37 -17.39 6.91
C LYS A 30 0.45 -16.74 5.79
N PRO A 31 -0.03 -16.73 4.53
CA PRO A 31 0.53 -15.87 3.49
C PRO A 31 0.49 -14.39 3.89
N MET A 32 1.47 -13.59 3.46
CA MET A 32 1.46 -12.15 3.70
C MET A 32 0.15 -11.49 3.22
N LEU A 33 -0.38 -11.91 2.07
CA LEU A 33 -1.67 -11.44 1.57
C LEU A 33 -2.82 -11.69 2.55
N ARG A 34 -2.80 -12.81 3.29
CA ARG A 34 -3.84 -13.12 4.29
C ARG A 34 -3.82 -12.15 5.45
N TRP A 35 -2.64 -11.77 5.92
CA TRP A 35 -2.50 -10.75 6.97
C TRP A 35 -3.15 -9.44 6.55
N VAL A 36 -2.91 -9.00 5.30
CA VAL A 36 -3.48 -7.77 4.76
C VAL A 36 -5.00 -7.89 4.59
N LEU A 37 -5.49 -9.02 4.04
CA LEU A 37 -6.94 -9.25 3.90
C LEU A 37 -7.65 -9.27 5.25
N ASP A 38 -7.11 -9.99 6.24
CA ASP A 38 -7.67 -10.04 7.60
C ASP A 38 -7.75 -8.63 8.22
N SER A 39 -6.71 -7.79 8.02
CA SER A 39 -6.67 -6.41 8.51
C SER A 39 -7.70 -5.51 7.83
N VAL A 40 -7.87 -5.64 6.51
CA VAL A 40 -8.86 -4.90 5.72
C VAL A 40 -10.28 -5.24 6.18
N VAL A 41 -10.58 -6.54 6.34
CA VAL A 41 -11.88 -7.00 6.83
C VAL A 41 -12.14 -6.52 8.25
N SER A 42 -11.13 -6.61 9.13
CA SER A 42 -11.23 -6.12 10.52
C SER A 42 -11.44 -4.60 10.60
N ALA A 43 -10.97 -3.84 9.60
CA ALA A 43 -11.24 -2.40 9.47
C ALA A 43 -12.65 -2.08 8.90
N GLY A 44 -13.49 -3.11 8.72
CA GLY A 44 -14.86 -2.97 8.22
C GLY A 44 -14.94 -2.60 6.75
N ILE A 45 -14.03 -3.16 5.93
CA ILE A 45 -14.00 -2.98 4.47
C ILE A 45 -14.27 -4.34 3.83
N ASP A 46 -15.36 -4.44 3.10
CA ASP A 46 -15.83 -5.65 2.40
C ASP A 46 -15.77 -5.53 0.87
N ASN A 47 -15.69 -4.31 0.34
CA ASN A 47 -15.44 -4.07 -1.07
C ASN A 47 -13.94 -4.14 -1.36
N ILE A 48 -13.44 -5.31 -1.76
CA ILE A 48 -12.02 -5.59 -1.91
C ILE A 48 -11.70 -5.95 -3.36
N CYS A 49 -10.64 -5.36 -3.91
CA CYS A 49 -10.04 -5.75 -5.18
C CYS A 49 -8.56 -6.09 -4.96
N VAL A 50 -8.14 -7.28 -5.39
CA VAL A 50 -6.73 -7.66 -5.41
C VAL A 50 -6.20 -7.54 -6.82
N LEU A 51 -5.19 -6.68 -6.99
CA LEU A 51 -4.47 -6.60 -8.26
C LEU A 51 -3.50 -7.78 -8.37
N THR A 52 -3.69 -8.56 -9.41
CA THR A 52 -2.85 -9.71 -9.75
C THR A 52 -1.88 -9.37 -10.89
N GLY A 53 -0.82 -10.13 -11.01
CA GLY A 53 0.18 -10.02 -12.07
C GLY A 53 0.92 -11.34 -12.22
N PHE A 54 2.16 -11.43 -11.71
CA PHE A 54 2.90 -12.69 -11.66
C PHE A 54 2.14 -13.73 -10.81
N GLY A 55 2.00 -14.95 -11.35
CA GLY A 55 1.32 -16.05 -10.67
C GLY A 55 -0.17 -15.77 -10.42
N LYS A 56 -0.83 -15.06 -11.35
CA LYS A 56 -2.26 -14.71 -11.26
C LYS A 56 -3.13 -15.88 -10.80
N SER A 57 -3.01 -17.06 -11.41
CA SER A 57 -3.81 -18.23 -11.06
C SER A 57 -3.64 -18.65 -9.60
N CYS A 58 -2.42 -18.64 -9.07
CA CYS A 58 -2.17 -18.97 -7.68
C CYS A 58 -2.84 -17.98 -6.70
N ILE A 59 -2.84 -16.68 -7.06
CA ILE A 59 -3.52 -15.67 -6.25
C ILE A 59 -5.04 -15.87 -6.33
N GLU A 60 -5.59 -16.10 -7.53
CA GLU A 60 -7.04 -16.29 -7.72
C GLU A 60 -7.56 -17.56 -7.03
N GLU A 61 -6.81 -18.66 -7.07
CA GLU A 61 -7.10 -19.88 -6.31
C GLU A 61 -7.13 -19.61 -4.80
N TYR A 62 -6.13 -18.91 -4.30
CA TYR A 62 -6.07 -18.53 -2.88
C TYR A 62 -7.24 -17.62 -2.47
N LEU A 63 -7.62 -16.66 -3.31
CA LEU A 63 -8.76 -15.77 -3.04
C LEU A 63 -10.09 -16.52 -3.07
N ALA A 64 -10.23 -17.56 -3.90
CA ALA A 64 -11.41 -18.42 -3.88
C ALA A 64 -11.50 -19.21 -2.56
N GLU A 65 -10.38 -19.73 -2.04
CA GLU A 65 -10.32 -20.35 -0.72
C GLU A 65 -10.69 -19.37 0.39
N PHE A 66 -10.12 -18.16 0.36
CA PHE A 66 -10.46 -17.09 1.30
C PHE A 66 -11.96 -16.74 1.28
N THR A 67 -12.56 -16.61 0.08
CA THR A 67 -13.99 -16.33 -0.08
C THR A 67 -14.86 -17.47 0.49
N ASN A 68 -14.48 -18.73 0.23
CA ASN A 68 -15.20 -19.89 0.78
C ASN A 68 -15.14 -19.96 2.30
N GLU A 69 -14.00 -19.56 2.90
CA GLU A 69 -13.79 -19.57 4.35
C GLU A 69 -14.52 -18.42 5.05
N THR A 70 -14.50 -17.23 4.48
CA THR A 70 -14.96 -16.01 5.15
C THR A 70 -16.33 -15.52 4.70
N GLY A 71 -16.81 -15.97 3.54
CA GLY A 71 -18.00 -15.45 2.86
C GLY A 71 -17.79 -14.09 2.18
N ILE A 72 -16.58 -13.52 2.24
CA ILE A 72 -16.27 -12.21 1.66
C ILE A 72 -15.80 -12.38 0.23
N SER A 73 -16.55 -11.78 -0.71
CA SER A 73 -16.20 -11.81 -2.13
C SER A 73 -15.08 -10.81 -2.43
N VAL A 74 -14.03 -11.28 -3.12
CA VAL A 74 -12.89 -10.47 -3.54
C VAL A 74 -12.87 -10.38 -5.06
N SER A 75 -12.90 -9.14 -5.57
CA SER A 75 -12.71 -8.88 -7.01
C SER A 75 -11.22 -8.96 -7.38
N THR A 76 -10.90 -9.24 -8.64
CA THR A 76 -9.53 -9.20 -9.13
C THR A 76 -9.40 -8.25 -10.32
N ALA A 77 -8.25 -7.59 -10.41
CA ALA A 77 -7.80 -6.87 -11.60
C ALA A 77 -6.44 -7.44 -12.03
N PHE A 78 -6.11 -7.36 -13.31
CA PHE A 78 -4.90 -7.97 -13.85
C PHE A 78 -3.98 -6.95 -14.50
N GLN A 79 -2.73 -6.92 -14.04
CA GLN A 79 -1.65 -6.14 -14.62
C GLN A 79 -0.77 -7.07 -15.49
N ALA A 80 -1.01 -7.07 -16.79
CA ALA A 80 -0.25 -7.89 -17.72
C ALA A 80 1.21 -7.42 -17.85
N GLU A 81 1.41 -6.10 -17.94
CA GLU A 81 2.72 -5.46 -18.01
C GLU A 81 3.01 -4.73 -16.69
N ARG A 82 4.11 -5.05 -16.05
CA ARG A 82 4.50 -4.46 -14.77
C ARG A 82 5.20 -3.11 -14.99
N ARG A 83 4.39 -2.07 -15.13
CA ARG A 83 4.84 -0.69 -15.39
C ARG A 83 4.76 0.20 -14.15
N GLY A 84 4.85 -0.37 -12.95
CA GLY A 84 4.85 0.36 -11.68
C GLY A 84 3.53 0.31 -10.92
N THR A 85 3.53 0.87 -9.71
CA THR A 85 2.41 0.85 -8.76
C THR A 85 1.24 1.74 -9.20
N GLY A 86 1.51 2.87 -9.84
CA GLY A 86 0.48 3.73 -10.42
C GLY A 86 -0.26 3.01 -11.55
N HIS A 87 0.47 2.36 -12.47
CA HIS A 87 -0.14 1.54 -13.51
C HIS A 87 -0.97 0.38 -12.92
N ALA A 88 -0.52 -0.20 -11.82
CA ALA A 88 -1.27 -1.23 -11.11
C ALA A 88 -2.66 -0.72 -10.66
N VAL A 89 -2.72 0.48 -10.08
CA VAL A 89 -3.98 1.11 -9.66
C VAL A 89 -4.83 1.52 -10.86
N MET A 90 -4.25 1.92 -11.99
CA MET A 90 -4.99 2.17 -13.24
C MET A 90 -5.77 0.93 -13.70
N MET A 91 -5.23 -0.28 -13.50
CA MET A 91 -5.93 -1.54 -13.85
C MET A 91 -7.14 -1.80 -12.94
N CYS A 92 -7.22 -1.16 -11.78
CA CYS A 92 -8.36 -1.24 -10.86
C CYS A 92 -9.43 -0.16 -11.13
N ARG A 93 -9.32 0.64 -12.20
CA ARG A 93 -10.21 1.78 -12.51
C ARG A 93 -11.68 1.39 -12.48
N ASP A 94 -12.07 0.29 -13.13
CA ASP A 94 -13.47 -0.15 -13.19
C ASP A 94 -14.02 -0.48 -11.81
N PHE A 95 -13.20 -1.09 -10.94
CA PHE A 95 -13.55 -1.37 -9.56
C PHE A 95 -13.72 -0.06 -8.76
N LEU A 96 -12.78 0.88 -8.89
CA LEU A 96 -12.83 2.17 -8.22
C LEU A 96 -14.05 3.00 -8.66
N CYS A 97 -14.36 3.01 -9.95
CA CYS A 97 -15.55 3.71 -10.48
C CYS A 97 -16.87 3.13 -9.92
N LYS A 98 -16.95 1.81 -9.76
CA LYS A 98 -18.15 1.13 -9.22
C LYS A 98 -18.31 1.34 -7.70
N ASN A 99 -17.19 1.57 -6.98
CA ASN A 99 -17.15 1.74 -5.53
C ASN A 99 -16.70 3.16 -5.16
N SER A 100 -17.35 4.16 -5.78
CA SER A 100 -17.01 5.58 -5.52
C SER A 100 -17.18 5.94 -4.04
N GLY A 101 -16.22 6.70 -3.52
CA GLY A 101 -16.15 7.09 -2.11
C GLY A 101 -14.69 7.24 -1.68
N ASP A 102 -14.25 6.46 -0.70
CA ASP A 102 -12.86 6.46 -0.29
C ASP A 102 -12.27 5.05 -0.47
N ALA A 103 -11.07 4.98 -1.03
CA ALA A 103 -10.35 3.73 -1.27
C ALA A 103 -8.99 3.72 -0.56
N VAL A 104 -8.70 2.63 0.15
CA VAL A 104 -7.35 2.35 0.62
C VAL A 104 -6.59 1.51 -0.40
N VAL A 105 -5.39 1.94 -0.75
CA VAL A 105 -4.45 1.15 -1.56
C VAL A 105 -3.37 0.61 -0.65
N LEU A 106 -3.21 -0.71 -0.63
CA LEU A 106 -2.29 -1.43 0.25
C LEU A 106 -1.36 -2.33 -0.55
N ASN A 107 -0.18 -2.59 0.01
CA ASN A 107 0.75 -3.57 -0.53
C ASN A 107 0.43 -4.97 0.03
N GLY A 108 0.22 -5.95 -0.84
CA GLY A 108 -0.11 -7.33 -0.46
C GLY A 108 1.03 -8.10 0.20
N ASP A 109 2.20 -7.49 0.34
CA ASP A 109 3.40 -8.01 1.00
C ASP A 109 3.79 -7.22 2.27
N ALA A 110 2.88 -6.37 2.78
CA ALA A 110 3.04 -5.62 4.03
C ALA A 110 2.18 -6.21 5.15
N PRO A 111 2.56 -7.36 5.75
CA PRO A 111 1.69 -8.14 6.63
C PRO A 111 1.36 -7.44 7.95
N PHE A 112 2.12 -6.43 8.35
CA PHE A 112 1.91 -5.71 9.61
C PHE A 112 1.14 -4.39 9.48
N MET A 113 0.52 -4.17 8.30
CA MET A 113 -0.48 -3.10 8.13
C MET A 113 -1.77 -3.54 8.84
N ASP A 114 -1.93 -3.15 10.09
CA ASP A 114 -3.04 -3.57 10.94
C ASP A 114 -4.31 -2.73 10.74
N SER A 115 -5.44 -3.26 11.22
CA SER A 115 -6.75 -2.60 11.09
C SER A 115 -6.81 -1.26 11.82
N ARG A 116 -6.14 -1.11 12.97
CA ARG A 116 -6.13 0.16 13.72
C ARG A 116 -5.43 1.26 12.93
N THR A 117 -4.33 0.91 12.29
CA THR A 117 -3.60 1.82 11.39
C THR A 117 -4.46 2.23 10.20
N ILE A 118 -5.14 1.27 9.54
CA ILE A 118 -6.04 1.53 8.42
C ILE A 118 -7.18 2.46 8.85
N GLU A 119 -7.84 2.19 9.99
CA GLU A 119 -8.94 2.99 10.52
C GLU A 119 -8.48 4.37 11.02
N GLY A 120 -7.31 4.44 11.69
CA GLY A 120 -6.74 5.70 12.17
C GLY A 120 -6.41 6.65 11.02
N ALA A 121 -5.81 6.12 9.95
CA ALA A 121 -5.54 6.86 8.73
C ALA A 121 -6.83 7.31 8.02
N PHE A 122 -7.85 6.45 7.99
CA PHE A 122 -9.16 6.80 7.44
C PHE A 122 -9.82 7.94 8.22
N ARG A 123 -9.77 7.91 9.56
CA ARG A 123 -10.32 8.96 10.41
C ARG A 123 -9.67 10.31 10.11
N LEU A 124 -8.33 10.35 10.08
CA LEU A 124 -7.58 11.56 9.69
C LEU A 124 -7.95 12.04 8.29
N HIS A 125 -8.10 11.10 7.34
CA HIS A 125 -8.51 11.38 5.96
C HIS A 125 -9.84 12.12 5.91
N LYS A 126 -10.83 11.66 6.68
CA LYS A 126 -12.18 12.25 6.74
C LYS A 126 -12.22 13.58 7.50
N GLU A 127 -11.52 13.69 8.62
CA GLU A 127 -11.47 14.92 9.43
C GLU A 127 -10.92 16.11 8.66
N ASN A 128 -9.99 15.84 7.74
CA ASN A 128 -9.36 16.88 6.93
C ASN A 128 -9.96 17.02 5.51
N ASN A 129 -11.01 16.26 5.17
CA ASN A 129 -11.53 16.16 3.79
C ASN A 129 -10.39 15.97 2.77
N SER A 130 -9.48 15.07 3.08
CA SER A 130 -8.26 14.86 2.29
C SER A 130 -8.57 14.19 0.95
N SER A 131 -7.85 14.59 -0.10
CA SER A 131 -7.82 13.88 -1.37
C SER A 131 -6.94 12.64 -1.31
N ALA A 132 -5.88 12.71 -0.47
CA ALA A 132 -5.05 11.56 -0.15
C ALA A 132 -4.54 11.64 1.30
N THR A 133 -4.35 10.46 1.92
CA THR A 133 -3.67 10.34 3.22
C THR A 133 -2.66 9.20 3.11
N VAL A 134 -1.38 9.53 3.14
CA VAL A 134 -0.32 8.53 3.18
C VAL A 134 -0.23 7.90 4.57
N ILE A 135 -0.12 6.58 4.62
CA ILE A 135 0.23 5.88 5.85
C ILE A 135 1.76 5.89 5.93
N SER A 136 2.29 6.49 6.98
CA SER A 136 3.73 6.58 7.25
C SER A 136 4.08 5.85 8.55
N ALA A 137 5.35 5.64 8.79
CA ALA A 137 5.86 5.21 10.09
C ALA A 137 7.20 5.86 10.39
N LYS A 138 7.53 6.01 11.67
CA LYS A 138 8.86 6.42 12.10
C LYS A 138 9.71 5.18 12.34
N VAL A 139 10.86 5.11 11.67
CA VAL A 139 11.78 3.97 11.74
C VAL A 139 13.17 4.43 12.16
N ASP A 140 13.92 3.56 12.83
CA ASP A 140 15.30 3.86 13.24
C ASP A 140 16.24 3.96 12.04
N ASN A 141 16.04 3.11 11.04
CA ASN A 141 16.82 3.13 9.80
C ASN A 141 15.90 3.37 8.60
N PRO A 142 15.82 4.61 8.10
CA PRO A 142 14.96 4.97 6.98
C PRO A 142 15.54 4.63 5.60
N PHE A 143 16.73 4.03 5.53
CA PHE A 143 17.40 3.69 4.27
C PHE A 143 16.52 2.80 3.38
N GLY A 144 16.38 3.18 2.11
CA GLY A 144 15.61 2.45 1.10
C GLY A 144 14.12 2.82 1.03
N TYR A 145 13.62 3.71 1.88
CA TYR A 145 12.24 4.20 1.85
C TYR A 145 12.16 5.63 1.32
N GLY A 146 11.03 6.02 0.76
CA GLY A 146 10.67 7.42 0.54
C GLY A 146 10.47 8.16 1.88
N ARG A 147 10.85 9.42 1.93
CA ARG A 147 10.72 10.29 3.12
C ARG A 147 9.47 11.14 3.04
N ILE A 148 8.78 11.26 4.17
CA ILE A 148 7.68 12.21 4.33
C ILE A 148 8.25 13.54 4.79
N ILE A 149 8.24 14.53 3.92
CA ILE A 149 8.67 15.88 4.26
C ILE A 149 7.46 16.68 4.70
N ARG A 150 7.51 17.20 5.92
CA ARG A 150 6.43 18.00 6.48
C ARG A 150 6.72 19.49 6.35
N SER A 151 5.67 20.26 6.12
CA SER A 151 5.73 21.72 6.20
C SER A 151 5.82 22.17 7.65
N ASP A 152 6.12 23.46 7.87
CA ASP A 152 6.15 24.07 9.22
C ASP A 152 4.79 23.97 9.94
N SER A 153 3.68 23.87 9.19
CA SER A 153 2.34 23.65 9.73
C SER A 153 2.03 22.18 10.06
N GLY A 154 2.97 21.25 9.79
CA GLY A 154 2.83 19.81 10.04
C GLY A 154 2.15 19.02 8.93
N GLY A 155 1.63 19.68 7.87
CA GLY A 155 1.10 19.01 6.68
C GLY A 155 2.19 18.37 5.84
N VAL A 156 1.82 17.51 4.89
CA VAL A 156 2.75 16.96 3.91
C VAL A 156 3.09 18.04 2.88
N SER A 157 4.37 18.33 2.71
CA SER A 157 4.85 19.22 1.66
C SER A 157 5.38 18.45 0.45
N GLU A 158 6.01 17.30 0.70
CA GLU A 158 6.62 16.48 -0.33
C GLU A 158 6.82 15.05 0.15
N ILE A 159 6.88 14.10 -0.79
CA ILE A 159 7.40 12.75 -0.57
C ILE A 159 8.58 12.55 -1.51
N VAL A 160 9.77 12.30 -0.93
CA VAL A 160 11.02 12.20 -1.67
C VAL A 160 11.53 10.78 -1.60
N GLU A 161 11.67 10.13 -2.75
CA GLU A 161 12.22 8.78 -2.84
C GLU A 161 13.70 8.76 -2.40
N GLU A 162 14.16 7.64 -1.81
CA GLU A 162 15.53 7.48 -1.29
C GLU A 162 16.62 8.00 -2.22
N LYS A 163 16.50 7.73 -3.53
CA LYS A 163 17.51 8.08 -4.54
C LYS A 163 17.60 9.59 -4.81
N ASP A 164 16.52 10.32 -4.51
CA ASP A 164 16.38 11.74 -4.79
C ASP A 164 16.56 12.60 -3.54
N THR A 165 16.79 11.98 -2.36
CA THR A 165 16.98 12.69 -1.10
C THR A 165 18.32 13.41 -1.04
N ASN A 166 18.30 14.66 -0.59
CA ASN A 166 19.48 15.40 -0.15
C ASN A 166 19.91 15.00 1.29
N ASP A 167 21.03 15.54 1.77
CA ASP A 167 21.61 15.13 3.06
C ASP A 167 20.72 15.50 4.27
N GLU A 168 19.91 16.55 4.20
CA GLU A 168 18.95 16.90 5.25
C GLU A 168 17.73 15.97 5.22
N GLN A 169 17.21 15.69 4.02
CA GLN A 169 16.07 14.80 3.84
C GLN A 169 16.41 13.35 4.26
N LYS A 170 17.66 12.89 4.08
CA LYS A 170 18.12 11.58 4.56
C LYS A 170 18.01 11.42 6.08
N LYS A 171 18.06 12.52 6.85
CA LYS A 171 17.92 12.48 8.32
C LYS A 171 16.47 12.29 8.77
N VAL A 172 15.49 12.50 7.87
CA VAL A 172 14.08 12.31 8.19
C VAL A 172 13.82 10.83 8.39
N ASN A 173 13.27 10.46 9.54
CA ASN A 173 12.97 9.08 9.91
C ASN A 173 11.50 8.70 9.71
N GLU A 174 10.65 9.63 9.30
CA GLU A 174 9.27 9.34 8.88
C GLU A 174 9.28 8.90 7.42
N VAL A 175 8.87 7.66 7.18
CA VAL A 175 8.97 7.02 5.87
C VAL A 175 7.61 6.68 5.28
N ASN A 176 7.55 6.67 3.97
CA ASN A 176 6.40 6.27 3.18
C ASN A 176 6.24 4.74 3.20
N SER A 177 5.08 4.24 3.62
CA SER A 177 4.79 2.80 3.56
C SER A 177 4.42 2.31 2.16
N GLY A 178 4.13 3.22 1.23
CA GLY A 178 3.54 2.88 -0.05
C GLY A 178 2.04 2.52 0.02
N CYS A 179 1.40 2.81 1.15
CA CYS A 179 -0.04 2.57 1.38
C CYS A 179 -0.75 3.90 1.64
N TYR A 180 -1.95 4.05 1.08
CA TYR A 180 -2.64 5.35 1.02
C TYR A 180 -4.14 5.18 1.10
N TRP A 181 -4.82 6.10 1.79
CA TRP A 181 -6.22 6.39 1.55
C TRP A 181 -6.34 7.47 0.48
N PHE A 182 -7.30 7.31 -0.40
CA PHE A 182 -7.64 8.30 -1.44
C PHE A 182 -9.14 8.56 -1.47
N ASN A 183 -9.53 9.80 -1.71
CA ASN A 183 -10.80 10.07 -2.35
C ASN A 183 -10.78 9.48 -3.76
N THR A 184 -11.76 8.65 -4.10
CA THR A 184 -11.74 7.86 -5.34
C THR A 184 -11.83 8.76 -6.58
N GLU A 185 -12.62 9.84 -6.52
CA GLU A 185 -12.79 10.78 -7.63
C GLU A 185 -11.48 11.54 -7.90
N ASP A 186 -10.85 12.05 -6.86
CA ASP A 186 -9.57 12.75 -6.97
C ASP A 186 -8.46 11.81 -7.48
N LEU A 187 -8.40 10.57 -6.98
CA LEU A 187 -7.46 9.57 -7.46
C LEU A 187 -7.64 9.32 -8.96
N LEU A 188 -8.87 9.03 -9.39
CA LEU A 188 -9.18 8.77 -10.80
C LEU A 188 -8.82 9.97 -11.69
N GLY A 189 -9.00 11.20 -11.19
CA GLY A 189 -8.67 12.43 -11.90
C GLY A 189 -7.17 12.66 -12.12
N VAL A 190 -6.31 12.07 -11.26
CA VAL A 190 -4.84 12.24 -11.36
C VAL A 190 -4.13 11.04 -11.96
N LEU A 191 -4.74 9.85 -11.99
CA LEU A 191 -4.10 8.66 -12.57
C LEU A 191 -3.67 8.86 -14.03
N ASP A 192 -4.46 9.57 -14.83
CA ASP A 192 -4.15 9.83 -16.25
C ASP A 192 -3.03 10.88 -16.44
N LYS A 193 -2.62 11.56 -15.37
CA LYS A 193 -1.51 12.53 -15.35
C LYS A 193 -0.17 11.93 -14.95
N LEU A 194 -0.19 10.67 -14.50
CA LEU A 194 1.05 9.97 -14.18
C LEU A 194 1.90 9.77 -15.44
N THR A 195 3.21 9.88 -15.27
CA THR A 195 4.19 9.63 -16.32
C THR A 195 5.20 8.59 -15.85
N ASP A 196 5.89 7.96 -16.79
CA ASP A 196 7.00 7.05 -16.54
C ASP A 196 8.37 7.72 -16.77
N ASN A 197 8.39 9.06 -16.83
CA ASN A 197 9.61 9.83 -17.03
C ASN A 197 10.39 10.01 -15.71
N ASN A 198 10.89 8.91 -15.17
CA ASN A 198 11.68 8.83 -13.94
C ASN A 198 12.79 7.79 -14.07
N ALA A 199 13.67 7.70 -13.09
CA ALA A 199 14.81 6.80 -13.10
C ALA A 199 14.46 5.30 -13.25
N GLY A 200 13.24 4.91 -12.87
CA GLY A 200 12.73 3.53 -13.00
C GLY A 200 11.99 3.25 -14.30
N GLY A 201 11.58 4.27 -15.06
CA GLY A 201 10.71 4.12 -16.23
C GLY A 201 9.34 3.53 -15.86
N GLU A 202 8.84 3.83 -14.67
CA GLU A 202 7.62 3.26 -14.10
C GLU A 202 6.63 4.34 -13.67
N TYR A 203 5.34 4.04 -13.76
CA TYR A 203 4.29 4.90 -13.20
C TYR A 203 4.23 4.68 -11.67
N TYR A 204 4.75 5.63 -10.91
CA TYR A 204 4.70 5.54 -9.44
C TYR A 204 3.39 6.07 -8.89
N LEU A 205 2.76 5.30 -8.00
CA LEU A 205 1.56 5.76 -7.29
C LEU A 205 1.88 6.96 -6.37
N THR A 206 3.09 7.02 -5.84
CA THR A 206 3.58 8.14 -5.02
C THR A 206 3.46 9.48 -5.75
N ASP A 207 3.65 9.51 -7.09
CA ASP A 207 3.57 10.73 -7.87
C ASP A 207 2.17 11.36 -7.88
N THR A 208 1.10 10.57 -7.63
CA THR A 208 -0.25 11.11 -7.48
C THR A 208 -0.35 12.14 -6.36
N LEU A 209 0.42 11.97 -5.29
CA LEU A 209 0.40 12.89 -4.14
C LEU A 209 0.98 14.25 -4.49
N GLY A 210 2.09 14.27 -5.26
CA GLY A 210 2.67 15.50 -5.79
C GLY A 210 1.72 16.22 -6.74
N ILE A 211 1.02 15.48 -7.61
CA ILE A 211 0.03 16.05 -8.53
C ILE A 211 -1.14 16.67 -7.74
N LEU A 212 -1.67 15.95 -6.75
CA LEU A 212 -2.74 16.45 -5.89
C LEU A 212 -2.34 17.73 -5.14
N LEU A 213 -1.13 17.77 -4.55
CA LEU A 213 -0.59 18.96 -3.88
C LEU A 213 -0.48 20.14 -4.85
N ASN A 214 0.02 19.93 -6.06
CA ASN A 214 0.16 20.97 -7.08
C ASN A 214 -1.20 21.49 -7.57
N GLU A 215 -2.27 20.70 -7.46
CA GLU A 215 -3.65 21.10 -7.75
C GLU A 215 -4.33 21.79 -6.55
N GLY A 216 -3.61 22.04 -5.46
CA GLY A 216 -4.15 22.67 -4.25
C GLY A 216 -5.05 21.75 -3.44
N LYS A 217 -4.97 20.44 -3.66
CA LYS A 217 -5.72 19.44 -2.90
C LYS A 217 -5.06 19.15 -1.56
N THR A 218 -5.84 18.71 -0.60
CA THR A 218 -5.34 18.34 0.74
C THR A 218 -4.72 16.95 0.74
N VAL A 219 -3.45 16.86 1.11
CA VAL A 219 -2.72 15.60 1.33
C VAL A 219 -2.24 15.56 2.77
N CYS A 220 -2.63 14.50 3.49
CA CYS A 220 -2.23 14.26 4.88
C CYS A 220 -1.26 13.08 4.99
N ALA A 221 -0.57 12.98 6.14
CA ALA A 221 0.20 11.81 6.50
C ALA A 221 -0.18 11.35 7.92
N TYR A 222 -0.61 10.09 8.02
CA TYR A 222 -0.90 9.41 9.27
C TYR A 222 0.32 8.57 9.66
N ALA A 223 0.98 8.95 10.76
CA ALA A 223 2.09 8.17 11.29
C ALA A 223 1.54 6.99 12.12
N ALA A 224 1.75 5.78 11.64
CA ALA A 224 1.40 4.56 12.36
C ALA A 224 2.16 4.47 13.70
N GLU A 225 1.53 3.89 14.70
CA GLU A 225 2.15 3.68 16.03
C GLU A 225 3.29 2.66 15.95
N SER A 226 3.13 1.64 15.10
CA SER A 226 4.12 0.58 14.93
C SER A 226 5.09 0.89 13.79
N PRO A 227 6.42 0.86 14.03
CA PRO A 227 7.41 0.96 12.96
C PRO A 227 7.37 -0.22 11.99
N TYR A 228 6.76 -1.34 12.41
CA TYR A 228 6.67 -2.55 11.58
C TYR A 228 5.67 -2.43 10.44
N THR A 229 4.75 -1.46 10.49
CA THR A 229 3.70 -1.23 9.48
C THR A 229 4.27 -1.09 8.05
N VAL A 230 5.49 -0.57 7.89
CA VAL A 230 6.14 -0.37 6.59
C VAL A 230 6.93 -1.59 6.11
N LEU A 231 7.03 -2.64 6.93
CA LEU A 231 7.86 -3.79 6.60
C LEU A 231 7.17 -4.71 5.62
N GLY A 232 7.92 -5.09 4.60
CA GLY A 232 7.59 -6.14 3.64
C GLY A 232 8.80 -7.04 3.38
N ALA A 233 8.58 -8.18 2.72
CA ALA A 233 9.67 -9.08 2.36
C ALA A 233 9.94 -9.04 0.87
N ASN A 234 11.16 -8.70 0.47
CA ASN A 234 11.62 -8.73 -0.92
C ASN A 234 12.62 -9.87 -1.20
N ASP A 235 13.14 -10.49 -0.16
CA ASP A 235 14.10 -11.60 -0.20
C ASP A 235 13.91 -12.54 1.01
N PRO A 236 14.54 -13.73 1.02
CA PRO A 236 14.40 -14.69 2.11
C PRO A 236 14.88 -14.19 3.48
N ALA A 237 15.86 -13.28 3.52
CA ALA A 237 16.36 -12.75 4.80
C ALA A 237 15.33 -11.80 5.42
N GLN A 238 14.71 -10.94 4.62
CA GLN A 238 13.60 -10.08 5.05
C GLN A 238 12.39 -10.92 5.48
N LEU A 239 12.04 -11.99 4.76
CA LEU A 239 10.96 -12.90 5.15
C LEU A 239 11.25 -13.58 6.51
N SER A 240 12.49 -13.99 6.74
CA SER A 240 12.90 -14.55 8.05
C SER A 240 12.79 -13.50 9.16
N ALA A 241 13.11 -12.23 8.89
CA ALA A 241 12.94 -11.15 9.85
C ALA A 241 11.46 -10.91 10.18
N LEU A 242 10.58 -10.91 9.16
CA LEU A 242 9.13 -10.78 9.38
C LEU A 242 8.59 -11.92 10.26
N ASN A 243 9.05 -13.17 10.06
CA ASN A 243 8.63 -14.29 10.89
C ASN A 243 9.01 -14.12 12.37
N ARG A 244 10.21 -13.60 12.67
CA ARG A 244 10.63 -13.30 14.04
C ARG A 244 9.76 -12.21 14.68
N ILE A 245 9.54 -11.11 13.96
CA ILE A 245 8.70 -10.01 14.43
C ILE A 245 7.26 -10.47 14.66
N ALA A 246 6.71 -11.27 13.75
CA ALA A 246 5.36 -11.80 13.90
C ALA A 246 5.22 -12.68 15.15
N ALA A 247 6.20 -13.53 15.45
CA ALA A 247 6.21 -14.34 16.67
C ALA A 247 6.20 -13.46 17.93
N GLU A 248 7.04 -12.41 17.98
CA GLU A 248 7.10 -11.47 19.09
C GLU A 248 5.80 -10.67 19.29
N LEU A 249 5.06 -10.40 18.20
CA LEU A 249 3.80 -9.65 18.25
C LEU A 249 2.61 -10.50 18.74
N ILE A 250 2.65 -11.82 18.54
CA ILE A 250 1.60 -12.75 19.00
C ILE A 250 1.77 -13.10 20.47
N GLU A 251 3.01 -13.10 20.98
CA GLU A 251 3.31 -13.42 22.39
C GLU A 251 2.96 -12.28 23.37
N LYS A 252 2.62 -11.09 22.87
CA LYS A 252 2.23 -9.88 23.66
C LYS A 252 0.73 -9.70 23.71
#